data_d17806cc545def105d14b10433d4072b
#
_entry.id   d17806cc545def105d14b10433d4072b
#
_cell.length_a   1.000
_cell.length_b   1.000
_cell.length_c   1.000
_cell.angle_alpha   90.00
_cell.angle_beta   90.00
_cell.angle_gamma   90.00
#
_symmetry.space_group_name_H-M   'P 1'
#
loop_
_entity.id
_entity.type
_entity.pdbx_description
1 polymer ?
#
loop_
_entity_poly.entity_id
_entity_poly.type
_entity_poly.pdbx_seq_one_letter_code
_entity_poly.pdbx_strand_id
1 'polypeptide(L)' 'YQEELGKAKEFFKQALPYFEKAHQMKPEEREYMTALRGIYYNLNMGDKFDAIEAEMNKYFLLSE' A
#
# COMPACT_ATOMS: atom_id res chain seq x y z
N TYR A 1 -2.68 24.97 0.62
CA TYR A 1 -2.84 23.78 1.47
C TYR A 1 -3.60 22.69 0.73
N GLN A 2 -4.77 23.01 0.17
CA GLN A 2 -5.55 22.03 -0.58
C GLN A 2 -4.85 21.55 -1.85
N GLU A 3 -4.07 22.42 -2.47
CA GLU A 3 -3.28 22.06 -3.63
C GLU A 3 -2.23 21.01 -3.28
N GLU A 4 -1.60 21.16 -2.13
CA GLU A 4 -0.59 20.20 -1.69
C GLU A 4 -1.21 18.83 -1.40
N LEU A 5 -2.41 18.81 -0.81
CA LEU A 5 -3.11 17.57 -0.57
C LEU A 5 -3.50 16.90 -1.89
N GLY A 6 -3.93 17.70 -2.87
CA GLY A 6 -4.27 17.17 -4.19
C GLY A 6 -3.06 16.57 -4.90
N LYS A 7 -1.91 17.24 -4.79
CA LYS A 7 -0.69 16.73 -5.39
C LYS A 7 -0.22 15.43 -4.74
N ALA A 8 -0.35 15.33 -3.42
CA ALA A 8 0.02 14.11 -2.72
C ALA A 8 -0.87 12.94 -3.14
N LYS A 9 -2.17 13.18 -3.23
CA LYS A 9 -3.09 12.13 -3.69
C LYS A 9 -2.79 11.70 -5.11
N GLU A 10 -2.47 12.66 -5.99
CA GLU A 10 -2.12 12.35 -7.36
C GLU A 10 -0.88 11.49 -7.43
N PHE A 11 0.14 11.80 -6.61
CA PHE A 11 1.34 10.99 -6.52
C PHE A 11 1.00 9.56 -6.12
N PHE A 12 0.14 9.40 -5.10
CA PHE A 12 -0.24 8.07 -4.64
C PHE A 12 -1.02 7.30 -5.70
N LYS A 13 -1.88 7.99 -6.45
CA LYS A 13 -2.61 7.35 -7.54
C LYS A 13 -1.68 6.83 -8.63
N GLN A 14 -0.62 7.58 -8.94
CA GLN A 14 0.35 7.17 -9.93
C GLN A 14 1.23 6.04 -9.42
N ALA A 15 1.57 6.07 -8.14
CA ALA A 15 2.42 5.03 -7.55
C ALA A 15 1.67 3.72 -7.35
N LEU A 16 0.35 3.77 -7.19
CA LEU A 16 -0.45 2.60 -6.84
C LEU A 16 -0.26 1.43 -7.81
N PRO A 17 -0.45 1.60 -9.14
CA PRO A 17 -0.29 0.46 -10.05
C PRO A 17 1.14 -0.11 -10.05
N TYR A 18 2.12 0.75 -9.85
CA TYR A 18 3.51 0.29 -9.78
C TYR A 18 3.73 -0.65 -8.61
N PHE A 19 3.29 -0.23 -7.42
CA PHE A 19 3.48 -1.05 -6.23
C PHE A 19 2.57 -2.26 -6.19
N GLU A 20 1.37 -2.16 -6.76
CA GLU A 20 0.52 -3.34 -6.87
C GLU A 20 1.15 -4.41 -7.75
N LYS A 21 1.72 -4.00 -8.87
CA LYS A 21 2.40 -4.95 -9.75
C LYS A 21 3.64 -5.54 -9.07
N ALA A 22 4.42 -4.68 -8.42
CA ALA A 22 5.62 -5.15 -7.73
C ALA A 22 5.27 -6.16 -6.63
N HIS A 23 4.18 -5.91 -5.90
CA HIS A 23 3.73 -6.82 -4.86
C HIS A 23 3.26 -8.16 -5.44
N GLN A 24 2.61 -8.14 -6.60
CA GLN A 24 2.19 -9.37 -7.27
C GLN A 24 3.40 -10.22 -7.67
N MET A 25 4.47 -9.56 -8.09
CA MET A 25 5.67 -10.27 -8.50
C MET A 25 6.47 -10.81 -7.32
N LYS A 26 6.47 -10.09 -6.20
CA LYS A 26 7.20 -10.47 -4.99
C LYS A 26 6.31 -10.27 -3.77
N PRO A 27 5.35 -11.17 -3.55
CA PRO A 27 4.35 -10.97 -2.49
C PRO A 27 4.94 -10.98 -1.08
N GLU A 28 6.12 -11.56 -0.87
CA GLU A 28 6.76 -11.60 0.44
C GLU A 28 7.59 -10.36 0.75
N GLU A 29 7.77 -9.45 -0.22
CA GLU A 29 8.57 -8.24 0.01
C GLU A 29 7.84 -7.26 0.91
N ARG A 30 8.43 -7.02 2.07
CA ARG A 30 7.84 -6.15 3.09
C ARG A 30 7.70 -4.71 2.60
N GLU A 31 8.68 -4.23 1.84
CA GLU A 31 8.68 -2.85 1.36
C GLU A 31 7.46 -2.54 0.52
N TYR A 32 7.06 -3.48 -0.35
CA TYR A 32 5.91 -3.26 -1.21
C TYR A 32 4.61 -3.25 -0.42
N MET A 33 4.50 -4.13 0.57
CA MET A 33 3.31 -4.14 1.42
C MET A 33 3.20 -2.86 2.26
N THR A 34 4.33 -2.40 2.81
CA THR A 34 4.35 -1.17 3.60
C THR A 34 3.96 0.03 2.74
N ALA A 35 4.49 0.10 1.51
CA ALA A 35 4.16 1.17 0.58
C ALA A 35 2.68 1.15 0.21
N LEU A 36 2.14 -0.02 -0.11
CA LEU A 36 0.74 -0.16 -0.47
C LEU A 36 -0.17 0.21 0.69
N ARG A 37 0.19 -0.19 1.91
CA ARG A 37 -0.59 0.16 3.08
C ARG A 37 -0.73 1.67 3.20
N GLY A 38 0.37 2.40 3.05
CA GLY A 38 0.36 3.85 3.09
C GLY A 38 -0.47 4.47 1.98
N ILE A 39 -0.34 3.94 0.76
CA ILE A 39 -1.09 4.43 -0.40
C ILE A 39 -2.59 4.20 -0.19
N TYR A 40 -2.98 3.01 0.22
CA TYR A 40 -4.39 2.70 0.46
C TYR A 40 -4.99 3.59 1.54
N TYR A 41 -4.23 3.84 2.61
CA TYR A 41 -4.68 4.73 3.66
C TYR A 41 -4.91 6.15 3.14
N ASN A 42 -3.96 6.68 2.38
CA ASN A 42 -4.04 8.04 1.89
C ASN A 42 -5.12 8.23 0.81
N LEU A 43 -5.45 7.17 0.09
CA LEU A 43 -6.50 7.21 -0.93
C LEU A 43 -7.86 6.77 -0.40
N ASN A 44 -7.97 6.54 0.91
CA ASN A 44 -9.22 6.10 1.55
C ASN A 44 -9.75 4.79 0.97
N MET A 45 -8.85 3.86 0.70
CA MET A 45 -9.22 2.55 0.19
C MET A 45 -9.25 1.54 1.32
N GLY A 46 -10.24 1.67 2.19
CA GLY A 46 -10.32 0.91 3.44
C GLY A 46 -10.31 -0.60 3.27
N ASP A 47 -11.04 -1.11 2.27
CA ASP A 47 -11.08 -2.55 2.03
C ASP A 47 -9.71 -3.09 1.67
N LYS A 48 -8.99 -2.37 0.81
CA LYS A 48 -7.65 -2.78 0.41
C LYS A 48 -6.64 -2.58 1.53
N PHE A 49 -6.83 -1.53 2.32
CA PHE A 49 -5.98 -1.30 3.49
C PHE A 49 -6.09 -2.48 4.46
N ASP A 50 -7.30 -2.92 4.75
CA ASP A 50 -7.51 -4.07 5.64
C ASP A 50 -6.89 -5.34 5.06
N ALA A 51 -7.02 -5.54 3.75
CA ALA A 51 -6.46 -6.71 3.09
C ALA A 51 -4.93 -6.74 3.17
N ILE A 52 -4.28 -5.59 2.94
CA ILE A 52 -2.82 -5.55 2.98
C ILE A 52 -2.31 -5.70 4.41
N GLU A 53 -3.04 -5.18 5.40
CA GLU A 53 -2.68 -5.39 6.79
C GLU A 53 -2.76 -6.87 7.17
N ALA A 54 -3.79 -7.57 6.69
CA ALA A 54 -3.91 -9.00 6.93
C ALA A 54 -2.75 -9.77 6.32
N GLU A 55 -2.33 -9.39 5.11
CA GLU A 55 -1.16 -10.02 4.49
C GLU A 55 0.11 -9.75 5.29
N MET A 56 0.30 -8.52 5.74
CA MET A 56 1.47 -8.19 6.56
C MET A 56 1.52 -9.03 7.83
N ASN A 57 0.38 -9.18 8.48
CA ASN A 57 0.31 -10.01 9.68
C ASN A 57 0.66 -11.47 9.36
N LYS A 58 0.15 -11.97 8.24
CA LYS A 58 0.42 -13.34 7.83
C LYS A 58 1.90 -13.60 7.60
N TYR A 59 2.57 -12.69 6.90
CA TYR A 59 3.96 -12.89 6.52
C TYR A 59 4.94 -12.55 7.64
N PHE A 60 4.61 -11.58 8.49
CA PHE A 60 5.58 -11.06 9.45
C PHE A 60 5.33 -11.52 10.87
N LEU A 61 4.09 -11.68 11.30
CA LEU A 61 3.80 -12.14 12.65
C LEU A 61 3.93 -13.66 12.78
N LEU A 62 3.55 -14.38 11.74
CA LEU A 62 3.62 -15.84 11.78
C LEU A 62 5.03 -16.37 11.52
N SER A 63 5.90 -15.57 10.95
CA SER A 63 7.26 -16.00 10.64
C SER A 63 8.21 -15.89 11.82
N GLU A 64 7.77 -15.25 12.89
CA GLU A 64 8.54 -15.17 14.11
C GLU A 64 8.28 -16.39 14.98
#